data_9d41c6a3cf4c5357e65386c8b50e454b
#
_entry.id   9d41c6a3cf4c5357e65386c8b50e454b
#
_cell.length_a   1.000
_cell.length_b   1.000
_cell.length_c   1.000
_cell.angle_alpha   90.00
_cell.angle_beta   90.00
_cell.angle_gamma   90.00
#
_symmetry.space_group_name_H-M   'P 1'
#
loop_
_entity.id
_entity.type
_entity.pdbx_description
1 polymer ?
#
loop_
_entity_poly.entity_id
_entity_poly.type
_entity_poly.pdbx_seq_one_letter_code
_entity_poly.pdbx_strand_id
1 'polypeptide(L)'
;MYPQQSVEEGFKLIETRSYNEAIKVFTAIVQKDSSNLEALKGLARAWNGAGDMPRAIQIYKLSLNKDPSQFDIWVAYGNLFYNKGNSKKAAKSYRQAIKYDSTHVRGLNNLAMVLKDLRDYDEAETYFLKAIYFDSTYSLAMRNLGDIYLKQQKTEKAILWLEKARIADPKSLYGLYWLGRAHVQNNNIQQGIKCFLEVLAEKPDLPQVNHDLGKAYFANRNYKKALDHVQYALKRNSSMIPYHITLSHIYDHMHQEKKAFAALQDALTIDRSVAEIYIERGNIHKNAGRFEDALKEYNLAALIKPELWLSHYKSGVALYYLTRLDEAETAFLKAEELQSENGSIYHFLGMVSLARDNNKAAENRLLEAAKLDDTNGDIWFHLGEVQMRTEQWEDAENSLLKSYDIDSYNAETLYGLGQVYKKLGKLDRSLEYLYRFKEVEEFERNTESLNKRIRLHPNDITLRLRLATLYEDQNRVDQAVPILRQAAYLGSIEAENKLKTILEKIRP
;
A
#
# COMPACT_ATOMS: atom_id res chain seq x y z
N MET A 1 43.72 -42.44 27.33
CA MET A 1 43.55 -41.01 27.51
C MET A 1 42.61 -40.53 26.41
N TYR A 2 41.40 -40.08 26.74
CA TYR A 2 40.55 -39.43 25.74
C TYR A 2 41.20 -38.10 25.37
N PRO A 3 41.23 -37.71 24.08
CA PRO A 3 41.73 -36.43 23.69
C PRO A 3 41.01 -35.34 24.44
N GLN A 4 41.75 -34.33 24.88
CA GLN A 4 41.21 -33.20 25.67
C GLN A 4 40.24 -32.44 24.77
N GLN A 5 38.93 -32.66 24.96
CA GLN A 5 37.87 -31.99 24.21
C GLN A 5 38.01 -30.48 24.41
N SER A 6 38.18 -29.77 23.30
CA SER A 6 38.37 -28.30 23.33
C SER A 6 37.08 -27.56 23.04
N VAL A 7 36.98 -26.34 23.52
CA VAL A 7 35.89 -25.42 23.17
C VAL A 7 35.83 -25.19 21.66
N GLU A 8 37.00 -25.12 21.02
CA GLU A 8 37.12 -24.93 19.56
C GLU A 8 36.54 -26.12 18.76
N GLU A 9 36.78 -27.36 19.22
CA GLU A 9 36.22 -28.56 18.62
C GLU A 9 34.68 -28.51 18.69
N GLY A 10 34.12 -28.11 19.87
CA GLY A 10 32.70 -27.95 20.04
C GLY A 10 32.08 -26.92 19.10
N PHE A 11 32.71 -25.78 18.88
CA PHE A 11 32.22 -24.77 17.92
C PHE A 11 32.32 -25.26 16.47
N LYS A 12 33.38 -25.98 16.09
CA LYS A 12 33.50 -26.58 14.79
C LYS A 12 32.35 -27.56 14.49
N LEU A 13 31.94 -28.35 15.49
CA LEU A 13 30.80 -29.25 15.40
C LEU A 13 29.47 -28.47 15.21
N ILE A 14 29.32 -27.30 15.82
CA ILE A 14 28.16 -26.44 15.56
C ILE A 14 28.14 -25.95 14.10
N GLU A 15 29.29 -25.53 13.55
CA GLU A 15 29.42 -25.08 12.16
C GLU A 15 29.05 -26.18 11.16
N THR A 16 29.42 -27.44 11.45
CA THR A 16 29.05 -28.63 10.67
C THR A 16 27.64 -29.15 10.96
N ARG A 17 26.85 -28.46 11.82
CA ARG A 17 25.52 -28.85 12.27
C ARG A 17 25.45 -30.20 13.03
N SER A 18 26.57 -30.69 13.53
CA SER A 18 26.67 -31.90 14.36
C SER A 18 26.32 -31.57 15.83
N TYR A 19 25.09 -31.06 16.04
CA TYR A 19 24.68 -30.48 17.32
C TYR A 19 24.71 -31.45 18.49
N ASN A 20 24.34 -32.73 18.28
CA ASN A 20 24.36 -33.73 19.36
C ASN A 20 25.78 -34.05 19.85
N GLU A 21 26.76 -34.02 18.95
CA GLU A 21 28.17 -34.20 19.31
C GLU A 21 28.70 -32.96 20.01
N ALA A 22 28.36 -31.77 19.52
CA ALA A 22 28.70 -30.52 20.16
C ALA A 22 28.15 -30.44 21.61
N ILE A 23 26.92 -30.90 21.83
CA ILE A 23 26.32 -30.98 23.17
C ILE A 23 27.16 -31.87 24.11
N LYS A 24 27.62 -33.04 23.63
CA LYS A 24 28.45 -33.93 24.45
C LYS A 24 29.78 -33.26 24.82
N VAL A 25 30.46 -32.62 23.85
CA VAL A 25 31.72 -31.91 24.06
C VAL A 25 31.56 -30.80 25.08
N PHE A 26 30.60 -29.90 24.84
CA PHE A 26 30.40 -28.77 25.76
C PHE A 26 29.90 -29.19 27.13
N THR A 27 29.06 -30.24 27.21
CA THR A 27 28.61 -30.77 28.52
C THR A 27 29.78 -31.30 29.34
N ALA A 28 30.71 -32.04 28.72
CA ALA A 28 31.91 -32.53 29.43
C ALA A 28 32.81 -31.40 29.93
N ILE A 29 32.93 -30.31 29.16
CA ILE A 29 33.70 -29.13 29.58
C ILE A 29 33.03 -28.42 30.76
N VAL A 30 31.69 -28.17 30.66
CA VAL A 30 30.90 -27.51 31.69
C VAL A 30 30.87 -28.34 33.01
N GLN A 31 30.87 -29.68 32.92
CA GLN A 31 30.99 -30.55 34.11
C GLN A 31 32.34 -30.44 34.80
N LYS A 32 33.42 -30.23 34.06
CA LYS A 32 34.77 -30.00 34.65
C LYS A 32 34.93 -28.60 35.21
N ASP A 33 34.43 -27.62 34.46
CA ASP A 33 34.47 -26.21 34.81
C ASP A 33 33.14 -25.55 34.53
N SER A 34 32.26 -25.51 35.53
CA SER A 34 30.94 -24.91 35.42
C SER A 34 30.96 -23.38 35.23
N SER A 35 32.13 -22.74 35.37
CA SER A 35 32.32 -21.32 35.19
C SER A 35 32.77 -20.93 33.79
N ASN A 36 33.09 -21.89 32.94
CA ASN A 36 33.54 -21.66 31.59
C ASN A 36 32.42 -21.05 30.71
N LEU A 37 32.46 -19.74 30.57
CA LEU A 37 31.44 -18.98 29.86
C LEU A 37 31.33 -19.35 28.33
N GLU A 38 32.48 -19.58 27.66
CA GLU A 38 32.53 -19.97 26.29
C GLU A 38 31.92 -21.39 26.07
N ALA A 39 32.16 -22.30 27.01
CA ALA A 39 31.53 -23.63 26.94
C ALA A 39 30.00 -23.54 27.19
N LEU A 40 29.54 -22.72 28.13
CA LEU A 40 28.12 -22.46 28.35
C LEU A 40 27.46 -21.84 27.11
N LYS A 41 28.09 -20.88 26.48
CA LYS A 41 27.65 -20.28 25.23
C LYS A 41 27.54 -21.32 24.09
N GLY A 42 28.57 -22.14 23.93
CA GLY A 42 28.60 -23.23 22.96
C GLY A 42 27.49 -24.25 23.21
N LEU A 43 27.31 -24.68 24.48
CA LEU A 43 26.25 -25.60 24.88
C LEU A 43 24.84 -25.07 24.57
N ALA A 44 24.59 -23.81 24.90
CA ALA A 44 23.31 -23.18 24.61
C ALA A 44 23.04 -23.08 23.09
N ARG A 45 24.06 -22.73 22.30
CA ARG A 45 23.94 -22.71 20.83
C ARG A 45 23.68 -24.09 20.24
N ALA A 46 24.36 -25.12 20.77
CA ALA A 46 24.17 -26.50 20.33
C ALA A 46 22.77 -27.00 20.65
N TRP A 47 22.23 -26.74 21.85
CA TRP A 47 20.83 -27.08 22.17
C TRP A 47 19.83 -26.34 21.30
N ASN A 48 20.09 -25.07 21.00
CA ASN A 48 19.24 -24.31 20.07
C ASN A 48 19.27 -24.88 18.65
N GLY A 49 20.46 -25.24 18.17
CA GLY A 49 20.64 -25.89 16.85
C GLY A 49 19.97 -27.26 16.76
N ALA A 50 19.95 -28.03 17.85
CA ALA A 50 19.25 -29.29 17.98
C ALA A 50 17.73 -29.15 18.14
N GLY A 51 17.20 -27.90 18.24
CA GLY A 51 15.77 -27.64 18.39
C GLY A 51 15.24 -27.67 19.83
N ASP A 52 16.11 -27.99 20.84
CA ASP A 52 15.73 -27.96 22.26
C ASP A 52 15.90 -26.57 22.86
N MET A 53 14.96 -25.72 22.52
CA MET A 53 14.94 -24.33 22.97
C MET A 53 14.75 -24.16 24.48
N PRO A 54 13.97 -24.99 25.21
CA PRO A 54 13.90 -24.92 26.68
C PRO A 54 15.27 -25.08 27.34
N ARG A 55 16.07 -26.08 26.92
CA ARG A 55 17.42 -26.28 27.43
C ARG A 55 18.36 -25.15 27.04
N ALA A 56 18.30 -24.68 25.81
CA ALA A 56 19.08 -23.51 25.39
C ALA A 56 18.81 -22.28 26.29
N ILE A 57 17.53 -22.01 26.60
CA ILE A 57 17.12 -20.91 27.49
C ILE A 57 17.72 -21.08 28.91
N GLN A 58 17.70 -22.30 29.45
CA GLN A 58 18.26 -22.57 30.79
C GLN A 58 19.77 -22.28 30.82
N ILE A 59 20.49 -22.75 29.80
CA ILE A 59 21.95 -22.56 29.73
C ILE A 59 22.31 -21.09 29.50
N TYR A 60 21.59 -20.36 28.62
CA TYR A 60 21.81 -18.91 28.47
C TYR A 60 21.57 -18.15 29.77
N LYS A 61 20.50 -18.48 30.51
CA LYS A 61 20.26 -17.88 31.83
C LYS A 61 21.39 -18.19 32.82
N LEU A 62 21.89 -19.43 32.84
CA LEU A 62 22.99 -19.82 33.68
C LEU A 62 24.26 -19.02 33.35
N SER A 63 24.59 -18.86 32.07
CA SER A 63 25.72 -18.04 31.62
C SER A 63 25.57 -16.57 32.05
N LEU A 64 24.39 -15.97 31.80
CA LEU A 64 24.10 -14.59 32.14
C LEU A 64 24.03 -14.31 33.67
N ASN A 65 23.67 -15.32 34.47
CA ASN A 65 23.73 -15.19 35.94
C ASN A 65 25.18 -15.15 36.45
N LYS A 66 26.10 -15.83 35.76
CA LYS A 66 27.54 -15.79 36.09
C LYS A 66 28.21 -14.49 35.67
N ASP A 67 27.90 -14.07 34.44
CA ASP A 67 28.38 -12.78 33.93
C ASP A 67 27.28 -12.11 33.07
N PRO A 68 26.59 -11.11 33.61
CA PRO A 68 25.57 -10.36 32.91
C PRO A 68 26.10 -9.47 31.78
N SER A 69 27.40 -9.22 31.70
CA SER A 69 27.99 -8.31 30.73
C SER A 69 28.11 -8.91 29.30
N GLN A 70 27.84 -10.20 29.14
CA GLN A 70 27.94 -10.93 27.88
C GLN A 70 26.88 -10.46 26.87
N PHE A 71 27.14 -9.36 26.16
CA PHE A 71 26.20 -8.76 25.22
C PHE A 71 25.79 -9.72 24.11
N ASP A 72 26.70 -10.54 23.60
CA ASP A 72 26.46 -11.53 22.54
C ASP A 72 25.50 -12.64 22.99
N ILE A 73 25.54 -13.04 24.26
CA ILE A 73 24.59 -13.96 24.87
C ILE A 73 23.21 -13.32 24.96
N TRP A 74 23.12 -12.04 25.36
CA TRP A 74 21.85 -11.33 25.35
C TRP A 74 21.25 -11.23 23.95
N VAL A 75 22.07 -11.01 22.90
CA VAL A 75 21.61 -11.03 21.51
C VAL A 75 21.08 -12.42 21.12
N ALA A 76 21.82 -13.49 21.41
CA ALA A 76 21.40 -14.86 21.13
C ALA A 76 20.12 -15.24 21.87
N TYR A 77 20.00 -14.82 23.13
CA TYR A 77 18.82 -15.04 23.96
C TYR A 77 17.60 -14.28 23.40
N GLY A 78 17.81 -13.05 22.93
CA GLY A 78 16.80 -12.27 22.22
C GLY A 78 16.32 -12.94 20.93
N ASN A 79 17.25 -13.47 20.13
CA ASN A 79 16.93 -14.20 18.89
C ASN A 79 16.01 -15.42 19.17
N LEU A 80 16.22 -16.14 20.26
CA LEU A 80 15.33 -17.26 20.65
C LEU A 80 13.90 -16.81 20.87
N PHE A 81 13.70 -15.69 21.60
CA PHE A 81 12.36 -15.17 21.84
C PHE A 81 11.72 -14.62 20.58
N TYR A 82 12.52 -13.96 19.73
CA TYR A 82 12.05 -13.44 18.45
C TYR A 82 11.51 -14.58 17.55
N ASN A 83 12.30 -15.66 17.42
CA ASN A 83 11.89 -16.84 16.64
C ASN A 83 10.64 -17.54 17.20
N LYS A 84 10.35 -17.38 18.50
CA LYS A 84 9.09 -17.84 19.13
C LYS A 84 7.91 -16.86 18.96
N GLY A 85 8.10 -15.74 18.28
CA GLY A 85 7.08 -14.69 18.19
C GLY A 85 6.90 -13.87 19.47
N ASN A 86 7.79 -14.01 20.47
CA ASN A 86 7.71 -13.25 21.72
C ASN A 86 8.53 -11.95 21.62
N SER A 87 8.01 -11.00 20.82
CA SER A 87 8.67 -9.74 20.55
C SER A 87 8.99 -8.93 21.84
N LYS A 88 8.11 -8.95 22.85
CA LYS A 88 8.36 -8.22 24.10
C LYS A 88 9.58 -8.73 24.85
N LYS A 89 9.76 -10.07 24.98
CA LYS A 89 10.94 -10.66 25.62
C LYS A 89 12.20 -10.49 24.78
N ALA A 90 12.07 -10.57 23.45
CA ALA A 90 13.18 -10.30 22.53
C ALA A 90 13.70 -8.87 22.70
N ALA A 91 12.83 -7.86 22.68
CA ALA A 91 13.18 -6.45 22.88
C ALA A 91 13.90 -6.24 24.21
N LYS A 92 13.39 -6.84 25.33
CA LYS A 92 14.04 -6.76 26.64
C LYS A 92 15.47 -7.31 26.61
N SER A 93 15.67 -8.44 25.93
CA SER A 93 16.99 -9.06 25.82
C SER A 93 17.97 -8.20 24.99
N TYR A 94 17.52 -7.68 23.84
CA TYR A 94 18.34 -6.80 23.00
C TYR A 94 18.67 -5.48 23.70
N ARG A 95 17.75 -4.89 24.49
CA ARG A 95 18.06 -3.71 25.31
C ARG A 95 19.15 -4.01 26.35
N GLN A 96 19.17 -5.21 26.95
CA GLN A 96 20.27 -5.62 27.82
C GLN A 96 21.59 -5.75 27.04
N ALA A 97 21.57 -6.35 25.86
CA ALA A 97 22.77 -6.43 25.02
C ALA A 97 23.37 -5.04 24.75
N ILE A 98 22.53 -4.09 24.33
CA ILE A 98 22.95 -2.72 24.00
C ILE A 98 23.39 -1.95 25.22
N LYS A 99 22.90 -2.27 26.44
CA LYS A 99 23.37 -1.68 27.69
C LYS A 99 24.85 -2.00 27.94
N TYR A 100 25.30 -3.20 27.59
CA TYR A 100 26.69 -3.64 27.76
C TYR A 100 27.59 -3.32 26.58
N ASP A 101 27.03 -3.34 25.36
CA ASP A 101 27.73 -2.87 24.16
C ASP A 101 26.79 -2.00 23.33
N SER A 102 26.84 -0.69 23.54
CA SER A 102 25.99 0.28 22.85
C SER A 102 26.32 0.48 21.36
N THR A 103 27.46 -0.06 20.90
CA THR A 103 27.96 0.08 19.54
C THR A 103 27.68 -1.18 18.70
N HIS A 104 27.15 -2.26 19.30
CA HIS A 104 26.95 -3.52 18.64
C HIS A 104 25.86 -3.44 17.56
N VAL A 105 26.28 -3.25 16.30
CA VAL A 105 25.42 -2.97 15.14
C VAL A 105 24.28 -3.99 14.98
N ARG A 106 24.57 -5.30 15.09
CA ARG A 106 23.54 -6.35 14.98
C ARG A 106 22.52 -6.30 16.12
N GLY A 107 22.96 -5.98 17.33
CA GLY A 107 22.07 -5.82 18.48
C GLY A 107 21.12 -4.65 18.30
N LEU A 108 21.64 -3.51 17.85
CA LEU A 108 20.86 -2.31 17.51
C LEU A 108 19.83 -2.61 16.42
N ASN A 109 20.26 -3.23 15.33
CA ASN A 109 19.36 -3.62 14.23
C ASN A 109 18.28 -4.61 14.69
N ASN A 110 18.63 -5.62 15.49
CA ASN A 110 17.67 -6.62 15.96
C ASN A 110 16.64 -6.01 16.92
N LEU A 111 17.06 -5.08 17.79
CA LEU A 111 16.12 -4.33 18.61
C LEU A 111 15.16 -3.52 17.75
N ALA A 112 15.69 -2.77 16.77
CA ALA A 112 14.90 -1.97 15.86
C ALA A 112 13.89 -2.82 15.06
N MET A 113 14.28 -4.02 14.60
CA MET A 113 13.37 -4.96 13.93
C MET A 113 12.20 -5.37 14.83
N VAL A 114 12.48 -5.71 16.09
CA VAL A 114 11.43 -6.10 17.04
C VAL A 114 10.49 -4.93 17.36
N LEU A 115 11.03 -3.73 17.50
CA LEU A 115 10.24 -2.51 17.72
C LEU A 115 9.34 -2.20 16.52
N LYS A 116 9.86 -2.37 15.31
CA LYS A 116 9.06 -2.29 14.07
C LYS A 116 7.88 -3.26 14.08
N ASP A 117 8.12 -4.52 14.50
CA ASP A 117 7.05 -5.53 14.59
C ASP A 117 6.01 -5.19 15.69
N LEU A 118 6.44 -4.49 16.74
CA LEU A 118 5.57 -3.93 17.78
C LEU A 118 4.89 -2.62 17.37
N ARG A 119 5.16 -2.12 16.16
CA ARG A 119 4.69 -0.84 15.60
C ARG A 119 5.23 0.41 16.32
N ASP A 120 6.26 0.27 17.11
CA ASP A 120 6.99 1.40 17.71
C ASP A 120 8.04 1.92 16.69
N TYR A 121 7.51 2.62 15.67
CA TYR A 121 8.32 3.03 14.51
C TYR A 121 9.36 4.09 14.85
N ASP A 122 9.08 4.98 15.80
CA ASP A 122 9.96 6.09 16.16
C ASP A 122 11.20 5.58 16.95
N GLU A 123 10.98 4.67 17.91
CA GLU A 123 12.09 4.04 18.61
C GLU A 123 12.89 3.12 17.66
N ALA A 124 12.21 2.40 16.76
CA ALA A 124 12.86 1.57 15.75
C ALA A 124 13.74 2.39 14.79
N GLU A 125 13.25 3.53 14.28
CA GLU A 125 14.02 4.47 13.46
C GLU A 125 15.31 4.90 14.18
N THR A 126 15.19 5.27 15.45
CA THR A 126 16.33 5.68 16.28
C THR A 126 17.42 4.60 16.32
N TYR A 127 17.06 3.34 16.54
CA TYR A 127 18.05 2.27 16.63
C TYR A 127 18.60 1.84 15.27
N PHE A 128 17.82 1.90 14.18
CA PHE A 128 18.38 1.70 12.85
C PHE A 128 19.39 2.78 12.48
N LEU A 129 19.10 4.04 12.77
CA LEU A 129 20.03 5.15 12.54
C LEU A 129 21.32 5.00 13.38
N LYS A 130 21.22 4.55 14.64
CA LYS A 130 22.40 4.22 15.45
C LYS A 130 23.23 3.08 14.85
N ALA A 131 22.57 2.02 14.36
CA ALA A 131 23.27 0.93 13.68
C ALA A 131 24.04 1.41 12.45
N ILE A 132 23.42 2.29 11.63
CA ILE A 132 24.04 2.90 10.46
C ILE A 132 25.15 3.88 10.82
N TYR A 133 25.01 4.58 11.95
CA TYR A 133 26.06 5.48 12.47
C TYR A 133 27.34 4.72 12.82
N PHE A 134 27.23 3.55 13.47
CA PHE A 134 28.37 2.72 13.82
C PHE A 134 28.90 1.88 12.66
N ASP A 135 28.07 1.54 11.68
CA ASP A 135 28.47 0.90 10.43
C ASP A 135 27.70 1.51 9.25
N SER A 136 28.34 2.49 8.61
CA SER A 136 27.77 3.20 7.46
C SER A 136 27.62 2.34 6.20
N THR A 137 28.04 1.08 6.21
CA THR A 137 27.87 0.12 5.12
C THR A 137 26.83 -0.96 5.43
N TYR A 138 26.20 -0.90 6.62
CA TYR A 138 25.25 -1.92 7.04
C TYR A 138 23.91 -1.82 6.30
N SER A 139 23.89 -2.36 5.09
CA SER A 139 22.77 -2.31 4.15
C SER A 139 21.46 -2.85 4.73
N LEU A 140 21.53 -3.83 5.63
CA LEU A 140 20.36 -4.43 6.28
C LEU A 140 19.56 -3.41 7.12
N ALA A 141 20.25 -2.57 7.92
CA ALA A 141 19.57 -1.54 8.69
C ALA A 141 18.98 -0.45 7.80
N MET A 142 19.69 -0.02 6.75
CA MET A 142 19.19 0.95 5.79
C MET A 142 17.92 0.47 5.09
N ARG A 143 17.88 -0.80 4.67
CA ARG A 143 16.72 -1.42 4.06
C ARG A 143 15.53 -1.51 5.02
N ASN A 144 15.77 -1.93 6.26
CA ASN A 144 14.74 -2.01 7.28
C ASN A 144 14.18 -0.64 7.65
N LEU A 145 15.02 0.39 7.65
CA LEU A 145 14.61 1.79 7.82
C LEU A 145 13.74 2.26 6.64
N GLY A 146 14.10 1.89 5.41
CA GLY A 146 13.27 2.13 4.23
C GLY A 146 11.87 1.48 4.35
N ASP A 147 11.79 0.24 4.86
CA ASP A 147 10.51 -0.45 5.12
C ASP A 147 9.65 0.30 6.15
N ILE A 148 10.24 0.83 7.22
CA ILE A 148 9.51 1.67 8.19
C ILE A 148 8.94 2.91 7.52
N TYR A 149 9.75 3.62 6.74
CA TYR A 149 9.27 4.82 6.06
C TYR A 149 8.16 4.54 5.05
N LEU A 150 8.18 3.38 4.37
CA LEU A 150 7.06 2.95 3.53
C LEU A 150 5.77 2.74 4.32
N LYS A 151 5.86 2.12 5.51
CA LYS A 151 4.70 1.91 6.40
C LYS A 151 4.14 3.22 6.97
N GLN A 152 5.01 4.21 7.17
CA GLN A 152 4.65 5.57 7.60
C GLN A 152 4.23 6.48 6.42
N GLN A 153 4.16 5.97 5.19
CA GLN A 153 3.88 6.72 3.97
C GLN A 153 4.91 7.85 3.65
N LYS A 154 6.08 7.82 4.28
CA LYS A 154 7.20 8.73 4.04
C LYS A 154 8.05 8.23 2.86
N THR A 155 7.46 8.20 1.67
CA THR A 155 7.98 7.46 0.51
C THR A 155 9.31 8.01 -0.02
N GLU A 156 9.52 9.32 0.01
CA GLU A 156 10.80 9.93 -0.40
C GLU A 156 11.96 9.51 0.52
N LYS A 157 11.72 9.51 1.85
CA LYS A 157 12.72 9.01 2.80
C LYS A 157 13.00 7.53 2.61
N ALA A 158 11.96 6.75 2.29
CA ALA A 158 12.12 5.33 1.98
C ALA A 158 13.02 5.11 0.76
N ILE A 159 12.78 5.83 -0.33
CA ILE A 159 13.62 5.77 -1.55
C ILE A 159 15.07 6.12 -1.22
N LEU A 160 15.31 7.24 -0.52
CA LEU A 160 16.66 7.68 -0.14
C LEU A 160 17.44 6.58 0.59
N TRP A 161 16.82 5.93 1.60
CA TRP A 161 17.52 4.91 2.38
C TRP A 161 17.67 3.58 1.66
N LEU A 162 16.71 3.23 0.79
CA LEU A 162 16.81 2.03 -0.04
C LEU A 162 17.84 2.17 -1.16
N GLU A 163 18.04 3.37 -1.71
CA GLU A 163 19.14 3.66 -2.61
C GLU A 163 20.51 3.56 -1.93
N LYS A 164 20.63 4.11 -0.70
CA LYS A 164 21.84 3.90 0.10
C LYS A 164 22.10 2.43 0.39
N ALA A 165 21.07 1.66 0.71
CA ALA A 165 21.19 0.21 0.91
C ALA A 165 21.65 -0.51 -0.37
N ARG A 166 21.16 -0.09 -1.54
CA ARG A 166 21.58 -0.62 -2.85
C ARG A 166 23.04 -0.29 -3.15
N ILE A 167 23.50 0.90 -2.80
CA ILE A 167 24.94 1.28 -2.96
C ILE A 167 25.82 0.42 -2.06
N ALA A 168 25.40 0.19 -0.81
CA ALA A 168 26.15 -0.61 0.16
C ALA A 168 26.15 -2.12 -0.19
N ASP A 169 25.06 -2.63 -0.79
CA ASP A 169 24.95 -4.01 -1.26
C ASP A 169 24.27 -4.07 -2.65
N PRO A 170 25.04 -3.85 -3.74
CA PRO A 170 24.49 -3.82 -5.10
C PRO A 170 23.91 -5.16 -5.59
N LYS A 171 24.28 -6.27 -4.95
CA LYS A 171 23.81 -7.61 -5.32
C LYS A 171 22.53 -8.02 -4.59
N SER A 172 22.03 -7.21 -3.68
CA SER A 172 20.84 -7.50 -2.91
C SER A 172 19.57 -7.39 -3.74
N LEU A 173 19.11 -8.48 -4.31
CA LEU A 173 17.82 -8.53 -5.02
C LEU A 173 16.65 -8.13 -4.11
N TYR A 174 16.76 -8.43 -2.82
CA TYR A 174 15.75 -8.05 -1.84
C TYR A 174 15.72 -6.53 -1.60
N GLY A 175 16.88 -5.88 -1.55
CA GLY A 175 16.98 -4.41 -1.47
C GLY A 175 16.39 -3.75 -2.71
N LEU A 176 16.70 -4.27 -3.89
CA LEU A 176 16.17 -3.80 -5.17
C LEU A 176 14.63 -3.97 -5.28
N TYR A 177 14.09 -5.08 -4.78
CA TYR A 177 12.66 -5.30 -4.71
C TYR A 177 11.94 -4.24 -3.85
N TRP A 178 12.47 -3.93 -2.66
CA TRP A 178 11.89 -2.89 -1.79
C TRP A 178 12.00 -1.50 -2.39
N LEU A 179 13.11 -1.21 -3.08
CA LEU A 179 13.27 0.05 -3.82
C LEU A 179 12.19 0.18 -4.93
N GLY A 180 11.91 -0.91 -5.65
CA GLY A 180 10.83 -0.95 -6.63
C GLY A 180 9.47 -0.64 -6.00
N ARG A 181 9.17 -1.21 -4.84
CA ARG A 181 7.93 -0.92 -4.10
C ARG A 181 7.85 0.54 -3.65
N ALA A 182 8.95 1.09 -3.15
CA ALA A 182 9.03 2.49 -2.74
C ALA A 182 8.75 3.44 -3.92
N HIS A 183 9.33 3.17 -5.07
CA HIS A 183 9.06 3.94 -6.28
C HIS A 183 7.60 3.87 -6.72
N VAL A 184 6.98 2.68 -6.71
CA VAL A 184 5.55 2.53 -7.05
C VAL A 184 4.68 3.32 -6.07
N GLN A 185 4.96 3.24 -4.77
CA GLN A 185 4.20 3.96 -3.75
C GLN A 185 4.38 5.49 -3.86
N ASN A 186 5.55 5.95 -4.33
CA ASN A 186 5.82 7.37 -4.62
C ASN A 186 5.34 7.82 -6.01
N ASN A 187 4.46 7.07 -6.66
CA ASN A 187 3.98 7.30 -8.01
C ASN A 187 5.05 7.30 -9.13
N ASN A 188 6.28 6.91 -8.81
CA ASN A 188 7.39 6.72 -9.77
C ASN A 188 7.28 5.35 -10.43
N ILE A 189 6.15 5.08 -11.10
CA ILE A 189 5.76 3.73 -11.54
C ILE A 189 6.79 3.10 -12.47
N GLN A 190 7.39 3.88 -13.39
CA GLN A 190 8.37 3.37 -14.36
C GLN A 190 9.67 2.86 -13.69
N GLN A 191 10.16 3.59 -12.68
CA GLN A 191 11.32 3.19 -11.89
C GLN A 191 11.02 1.92 -11.10
N GLY A 192 9.81 1.83 -10.51
CA GLY A 192 9.35 0.63 -9.84
C GLY A 192 9.32 -0.59 -10.75
N ILE A 193 8.75 -0.46 -11.96
CA ILE A 193 8.73 -1.51 -12.98
C ILE A 193 10.15 -1.94 -13.33
N LYS A 194 11.08 -0.98 -13.53
CA LYS A 194 12.48 -1.28 -13.84
C LYS A 194 13.14 -2.11 -12.75
N CYS A 195 12.98 -1.72 -11.48
CA CYS A 195 13.53 -2.48 -10.35
C CYS A 195 12.98 -3.92 -10.30
N PHE A 196 11.67 -4.11 -10.49
CA PHE A 196 11.08 -5.46 -10.49
C PHE A 196 11.56 -6.31 -11.66
N LEU A 197 11.72 -5.72 -12.85
CA LEU A 197 12.27 -6.44 -14.01
C LEU A 197 13.73 -6.84 -13.80
N GLU A 198 14.56 -6.00 -13.19
CA GLU A 198 15.94 -6.33 -12.82
C GLU A 198 15.96 -7.50 -11.81
N VAL A 199 15.07 -7.54 -10.82
CA VAL A 199 14.96 -8.68 -9.88
C VAL A 199 14.57 -9.95 -10.63
N LEU A 200 13.59 -9.88 -11.54
CA LEU A 200 13.11 -11.05 -12.28
C LEU A 200 14.11 -11.52 -13.37
N ALA A 201 15.00 -10.65 -13.86
CA ALA A 201 16.07 -11.05 -14.75
C ALA A 201 17.06 -12.03 -14.08
N GLU A 202 17.36 -11.81 -12.80
CA GLU A 202 18.24 -12.68 -12.01
C GLU A 202 17.48 -13.90 -11.42
N LYS A 203 16.23 -13.70 -11.01
CA LYS A 203 15.36 -14.73 -10.41
C LYS A 203 13.96 -14.66 -11.00
N PRO A 204 13.70 -15.35 -12.12
CA PRO A 204 12.41 -15.27 -12.83
C PRO A 204 11.22 -15.84 -12.04
N ASP A 205 11.48 -16.84 -11.20
CA ASP A 205 10.41 -17.57 -10.48
C ASP A 205 10.16 -17.00 -9.07
N LEU A 206 9.71 -15.75 -9.01
CA LEU A 206 9.32 -15.07 -7.79
C LEU A 206 7.86 -14.57 -7.91
N PRO A 207 6.87 -15.35 -7.44
CA PRO A 207 5.45 -15.00 -7.58
C PRO A 207 5.10 -13.64 -6.99
N GLN A 208 5.67 -13.30 -5.82
CA GLN A 208 5.42 -12.01 -5.17
C GLN A 208 5.90 -10.83 -6.01
N VAL A 209 7.09 -10.95 -6.63
CA VAL A 209 7.64 -9.88 -7.48
C VAL A 209 6.81 -9.74 -8.76
N ASN A 210 6.38 -10.86 -9.36
CA ASN A 210 5.48 -10.85 -10.51
C ASN A 210 4.13 -10.20 -10.16
N HIS A 211 3.56 -10.49 -8.99
CA HIS A 211 2.32 -9.84 -8.54
C HIS A 211 2.51 -8.32 -8.39
N ASP A 212 3.57 -7.88 -7.71
CA ASP A 212 3.82 -6.44 -7.51
C ASP A 212 4.17 -5.74 -8.84
N LEU A 213 4.86 -6.42 -9.77
CA LEU A 213 5.06 -5.92 -11.14
C LEU A 213 3.73 -5.82 -11.89
N GLY A 214 2.84 -6.81 -11.73
CA GLY A 214 1.48 -6.75 -12.27
C GLY A 214 0.68 -5.55 -11.75
N LYS A 215 0.77 -5.27 -10.44
CA LYS A 215 0.17 -4.06 -9.84
C LYS A 215 0.79 -2.77 -10.40
N ALA A 216 2.10 -2.73 -10.59
CA ALA A 216 2.78 -1.59 -11.18
C ALA A 216 2.34 -1.35 -12.64
N TYR A 217 2.21 -2.42 -13.44
CA TYR A 217 1.66 -2.31 -14.79
C TYR A 217 0.18 -1.90 -14.78
N PHE A 218 -0.61 -2.36 -13.80
CA PHE A 218 -2.00 -1.94 -13.64
C PHE A 218 -2.08 -0.43 -13.34
N ALA A 219 -1.28 0.06 -12.39
CA ALA A 219 -1.18 1.49 -12.09
C ALA A 219 -0.72 2.31 -13.31
N ASN A 220 0.18 1.74 -14.14
CA ASN A 220 0.59 2.31 -15.43
C ASN A 220 -0.44 2.09 -16.56
N ARG A 221 -1.65 1.63 -16.22
CA ARG A 221 -2.76 1.33 -17.14
C ARG A 221 -2.39 0.39 -18.30
N ASN A 222 -1.32 -0.42 -18.13
CA ASN A 222 -0.95 -1.48 -19.07
C ASN A 222 -1.58 -2.81 -18.64
N TYR A 223 -2.89 -2.92 -18.84
CA TYR A 223 -3.69 -4.04 -18.34
C TYR A 223 -3.28 -5.40 -18.91
N LYS A 224 -2.76 -5.46 -20.15
CA LYS A 224 -2.24 -6.69 -20.73
C LYS A 224 -1.07 -7.24 -19.93
N LYS A 225 0.00 -6.44 -19.76
CA LYS A 225 1.17 -6.87 -19.00
C LYS A 225 0.80 -7.13 -17.53
N ALA A 226 -0.10 -6.32 -16.96
CA ALA A 226 -0.62 -6.56 -15.61
C ALA A 226 -1.25 -7.95 -15.50
N LEU A 227 -2.11 -8.32 -16.46
CA LEU A 227 -2.77 -9.63 -16.51
C LEU A 227 -1.76 -10.77 -16.62
N ASP A 228 -0.79 -10.66 -17.54
CA ASP A 228 0.24 -11.69 -17.77
C ASP A 228 1.02 -11.99 -16.50
N HIS A 229 1.48 -10.94 -15.78
CA HIS A 229 2.27 -11.09 -14.57
C HIS A 229 1.45 -11.58 -13.36
N VAL A 230 0.20 -11.11 -13.19
CA VAL A 230 -0.67 -11.59 -12.10
C VAL A 230 -1.08 -13.03 -12.32
N GLN A 231 -1.41 -13.43 -13.56
CA GLN A 231 -1.70 -14.82 -13.88
C GLN A 231 -0.49 -15.73 -13.68
N TYR A 232 0.72 -15.27 -14.03
CA TYR A 232 1.94 -16.00 -13.72
C TYR A 232 2.10 -16.24 -12.21
N ALA A 233 1.86 -15.20 -11.38
CA ALA A 233 1.94 -15.31 -9.93
C ALA A 233 0.91 -16.33 -9.39
N LEU A 234 -0.35 -16.27 -9.87
CA LEU A 234 -1.42 -17.21 -9.50
C LEU A 234 -1.10 -18.65 -9.91
N LYS A 235 -0.51 -18.86 -11.08
CA LYS A 235 -0.11 -20.21 -11.53
C LYS A 235 0.92 -20.84 -10.59
N ARG A 236 1.76 -20.05 -9.91
CA ARG A 236 2.75 -20.52 -8.94
C ARG A 236 2.21 -20.63 -7.52
N ASN A 237 1.29 -19.76 -7.16
CA ASN A 237 0.65 -19.77 -5.84
C ASN A 237 -0.82 -19.33 -5.96
N SER A 238 -1.69 -20.29 -6.21
CA SER A 238 -3.13 -20.06 -6.39
C SER A 238 -3.88 -19.78 -5.09
N SER A 239 -3.27 -19.99 -3.92
CA SER A 239 -3.91 -19.77 -2.61
C SER A 239 -3.78 -18.34 -2.08
N MET A 240 -3.15 -17.45 -2.84
CA MET A 240 -2.94 -16.06 -2.43
C MET A 240 -4.11 -15.16 -2.81
N ILE A 241 -5.02 -14.94 -1.88
CA ILE A 241 -6.21 -14.08 -2.06
C ILE A 241 -5.87 -12.70 -2.66
N PRO A 242 -4.80 -11.97 -2.25
CA PRO A 242 -4.44 -10.70 -2.87
C PRO A 242 -4.19 -10.77 -4.39
N TYR A 243 -3.75 -11.92 -4.90
CA TYR A 243 -3.53 -12.08 -6.35
C TYR A 243 -4.86 -12.17 -7.11
N HIS A 244 -5.86 -12.87 -6.56
CA HIS A 244 -7.20 -12.94 -7.11
C HIS A 244 -7.90 -11.58 -7.09
N ILE A 245 -7.76 -10.81 -6.00
CA ILE A 245 -8.28 -9.44 -5.90
C ILE A 245 -7.65 -8.56 -6.99
N THR A 246 -6.33 -8.60 -7.16
CA THR A 246 -5.66 -7.83 -8.21
C THR A 246 -6.11 -8.26 -9.60
N LEU A 247 -6.30 -9.56 -9.83
CA LEU A 247 -6.82 -10.08 -11.09
C LEU A 247 -8.23 -9.56 -11.36
N SER A 248 -9.08 -9.52 -10.34
CA SER A 248 -10.43 -8.96 -10.43
C SER A 248 -10.40 -7.47 -10.84
N HIS A 249 -9.55 -6.66 -10.19
CA HIS A 249 -9.39 -5.25 -10.55
C HIS A 249 -8.98 -5.07 -12.03
N ILE A 250 -8.03 -5.89 -12.50
CA ILE A 250 -7.59 -5.83 -13.91
C ILE A 250 -8.76 -6.13 -14.84
N TYR A 251 -9.54 -7.19 -14.58
CA TYR A 251 -10.68 -7.55 -15.39
C TYR A 251 -11.81 -6.51 -15.35
N ASP A 252 -12.09 -5.91 -14.19
CA ASP A 252 -13.08 -4.84 -14.05
C ASP A 252 -12.70 -3.62 -14.91
N HIS A 253 -11.45 -3.17 -14.82
CA HIS A 253 -10.93 -2.08 -15.66
C HIS A 253 -10.85 -2.41 -17.16
N MET A 254 -10.82 -3.70 -17.51
CA MET A 254 -10.97 -4.16 -18.89
C MET A 254 -12.44 -4.33 -19.33
N HIS A 255 -13.40 -3.98 -18.47
CA HIS A 255 -14.83 -4.20 -18.64
C HIS A 255 -15.24 -5.67 -18.84
N GLN A 256 -14.47 -6.59 -18.25
CA GLN A 256 -14.73 -8.04 -18.30
C GLN A 256 -15.34 -8.51 -16.95
N GLU A 257 -16.49 -7.94 -16.61
CA GLU A 257 -17.16 -8.10 -15.31
C GLU A 257 -17.31 -9.57 -14.87
N LYS A 258 -17.74 -10.45 -15.79
CA LYS A 258 -17.89 -11.88 -15.48
C LYS A 258 -16.59 -12.53 -15.01
N LYS A 259 -15.46 -12.14 -15.60
CA LYS A 259 -14.14 -12.66 -15.20
C LYS A 259 -13.67 -12.04 -13.89
N ALA A 260 -14.01 -10.77 -13.64
CA ALA A 260 -13.72 -10.12 -12.36
C ALA A 260 -14.43 -10.84 -11.20
N PHE A 261 -15.73 -11.15 -11.35
CA PHE A 261 -16.47 -11.93 -10.35
C PHE A 261 -15.93 -13.36 -10.21
N ALA A 262 -15.54 -14.01 -11.31
CA ALA A 262 -14.95 -15.36 -11.24
C ALA A 262 -13.66 -15.36 -10.42
N ALA A 263 -12.77 -14.38 -10.60
CA ALA A 263 -11.55 -14.25 -9.82
C ALA A 263 -11.84 -14.05 -8.31
N LEU A 264 -12.84 -13.24 -7.94
CA LEU A 264 -13.27 -13.09 -6.54
C LEU A 264 -13.97 -14.33 -6.00
N GLN A 265 -14.68 -15.09 -6.85
CA GLN A 265 -15.27 -16.37 -6.46
C GLN A 265 -14.18 -17.40 -6.14
N ASP A 266 -13.09 -17.45 -6.91
CA ASP A 266 -11.93 -18.29 -6.60
C ASP A 266 -11.33 -17.89 -5.25
N ALA A 267 -11.19 -16.59 -4.96
CA ALA A 267 -10.74 -16.10 -3.65
C ALA A 267 -11.64 -16.58 -2.50
N LEU A 268 -12.97 -16.59 -2.68
CA LEU A 268 -13.94 -17.09 -1.69
C LEU A 268 -13.86 -18.61 -1.47
N THR A 269 -13.36 -19.38 -2.44
CA THR A 269 -13.09 -20.82 -2.23
C THR A 269 -11.92 -21.06 -1.28
N ILE A 270 -10.98 -20.09 -1.19
CA ILE A 270 -9.82 -20.15 -0.30
C ILE A 270 -10.23 -19.77 1.12
N ASP A 271 -10.85 -18.59 1.28
CA ASP A 271 -11.32 -18.10 2.58
C ASP A 271 -12.52 -17.15 2.43
N ARG A 272 -13.65 -17.53 2.99
CA ARG A 272 -14.90 -16.75 2.97
C ARG A 272 -14.96 -15.70 4.09
N SER A 273 -14.03 -15.72 5.02
CA SER A 273 -13.98 -14.75 6.14
C SER A 273 -13.21 -13.49 5.85
N VAL A 274 -12.72 -13.30 4.61
CA VAL A 274 -11.98 -12.12 4.18
C VAL A 274 -12.97 -11.05 3.68
N ALA A 275 -13.22 -10.05 4.52
CA ALA A 275 -14.18 -8.97 4.25
C ALA A 275 -13.85 -8.17 2.96
N GLU A 276 -12.57 -8.02 2.66
CA GLU A 276 -12.07 -7.29 1.49
C GLU A 276 -12.59 -7.87 0.17
N ILE A 277 -12.83 -9.19 0.07
CA ILE A 277 -13.37 -9.82 -1.14
C ILE A 277 -14.79 -9.30 -1.42
N TYR A 278 -15.62 -9.19 -0.39
CA TYR A 278 -16.99 -8.68 -0.52
C TYR A 278 -17.01 -7.18 -0.83
N ILE A 279 -16.06 -6.40 -0.28
CA ILE A 279 -15.89 -5.00 -0.66
C ILE A 279 -15.62 -4.89 -2.17
N GLU A 280 -14.73 -5.71 -2.70
CA GLU A 280 -14.40 -5.65 -4.13
C GLU A 280 -15.56 -6.12 -5.02
N ARG A 281 -16.34 -7.12 -4.60
CA ARG A 281 -17.58 -7.51 -5.29
C ARG A 281 -18.58 -6.36 -5.29
N GLY A 282 -18.75 -5.69 -4.15
CA GLY A 282 -19.58 -4.49 -4.04
C GLY A 282 -19.09 -3.35 -4.94
N ASN A 283 -17.77 -3.14 -5.04
CA ASN A 283 -17.18 -2.13 -5.93
C ASN A 283 -17.53 -2.39 -7.40
N ILE A 284 -17.48 -3.65 -7.88
CA ILE A 284 -17.87 -4.03 -9.24
C ILE A 284 -19.35 -3.71 -9.47
N HIS A 285 -20.24 -4.07 -8.53
CA HIS A 285 -21.66 -3.74 -8.62
C HIS A 285 -21.89 -2.23 -8.65
N LYS A 286 -21.23 -1.47 -7.75
CA LYS A 286 -21.30 0.00 -7.71
C LYS A 286 -20.85 0.62 -9.05
N ASN A 287 -19.74 0.17 -9.61
CA ASN A 287 -19.23 0.66 -10.89
C ASN A 287 -20.19 0.38 -12.07
N ALA A 288 -21.02 -0.64 -11.93
CA ALA A 288 -22.10 -0.96 -12.88
C ALA A 288 -23.44 -0.27 -12.54
N GLY A 289 -23.50 0.61 -11.52
CA GLY A 289 -24.72 1.31 -11.09
C GLY A 289 -25.73 0.44 -10.33
N ARG A 290 -25.36 -0.77 -9.93
CA ARG A 290 -26.23 -1.70 -9.19
C ARG A 290 -26.03 -1.50 -7.68
N PHE A 291 -26.52 -0.38 -7.15
CA PHE A 291 -26.27 0.03 -5.77
C PHE A 291 -26.90 -0.89 -4.73
N GLU A 292 -28.07 -1.51 -4.99
CA GLU A 292 -28.66 -2.51 -4.10
C GLU A 292 -27.79 -3.76 -3.96
N ASP A 293 -27.21 -4.24 -5.05
CA ASP A 293 -26.33 -5.42 -5.01
C ASP A 293 -25.00 -5.06 -4.36
N ALA A 294 -24.47 -3.84 -4.61
CA ALA A 294 -23.30 -3.33 -3.92
C ALA A 294 -23.53 -3.27 -2.40
N LEU A 295 -24.67 -2.75 -1.96
CA LEU A 295 -25.04 -2.66 -0.54
C LEU A 295 -25.09 -4.03 0.13
N LYS A 296 -25.64 -5.06 -0.54
CA LYS A 296 -25.65 -6.44 -0.01
C LYS A 296 -24.24 -6.94 0.28
N GLU A 297 -23.31 -6.75 -0.67
CA GLU A 297 -21.92 -7.18 -0.53
C GLU A 297 -21.19 -6.38 0.56
N TYR A 298 -21.37 -5.06 0.65
CA TYR A 298 -20.76 -4.24 1.69
C TYR A 298 -21.28 -4.59 3.09
N ASN A 299 -22.57 -4.93 3.21
CA ASN A 299 -23.15 -5.40 4.48
C ASN A 299 -22.62 -6.77 4.89
N LEU A 300 -22.33 -7.67 3.95
CA LEU A 300 -21.63 -8.94 4.24
C LEU A 300 -20.20 -8.66 4.75
N ALA A 301 -19.48 -7.72 4.14
CA ALA A 301 -18.17 -7.31 4.63
C ALA A 301 -18.23 -6.75 6.06
N ALA A 302 -19.23 -5.91 6.36
CA ALA A 302 -19.45 -5.36 7.70
C ALA A 302 -19.85 -6.43 8.73
N LEU A 303 -20.58 -7.46 8.32
CA LEU A 303 -20.95 -8.59 9.19
C LEU A 303 -19.70 -9.44 9.55
N ILE A 304 -18.81 -9.66 8.58
CA ILE A 304 -17.57 -10.43 8.78
C ILE A 304 -16.59 -9.66 9.66
N LYS A 305 -16.45 -8.34 9.43
CA LYS A 305 -15.48 -7.49 10.12
C LYS A 305 -16.15 -6.15 10.52
N PRO A 306 -16.89 -6.14 11.64
CA PRO A 306 -17.67 -4.96 12.08
C PRO A 306 -16.82 -3.72 12.38
N GLU A 307 -15.55 -3.90 12.74
CA GLU A 307 -14.58 -2.81 12.99
C GLU A 307 -13.94 -2.25 11.72
N LEU A 308 -14.26 -2.77 10.54
CA LEU A 308 -13.74 -2.27 9.28
C LEU A 308 -14.55 -1.05 8.82
N TRP A 309 -14.09 0.14 9.14
CA TRP A 309 -14.74 1.40 8.78
C TRP A 309 -15.12 1.49 7.30
N LEU A 310 -14.28 0.92 6.41
CA LEU A 310 -14.46 0.99 4.97
C LEU A 310 -15.75 0.32 4.49
N SER A 311 -16.18 -0.77 5.12
CA SER A 311 -17.44 -1.45 4.77
C SER A 311 -18.64 -0.57 5.09
N HIS A 312 -18.66 0.09 6.25
CA HIS A 312 -19.71 1.03 6.65
C HIS A 312 -19.74 2.27 5.75
N TYR A 313 -18.57 2.84 5.44
CA TYR A 313 -18.44 3.94 4.50
C TYR A 313 -19.00 3.56 3.11
N LYS A 314 -18.62 2.41 2.56
CA LYS A 314 -19.09 1.94 1.25
C LYS A 314 -20.60 1.64 1.25
N SER A 315 -21.15 1.09 2.36
CA SER A 315 -22.59 0.94 2.54
C SER A 315 -23.29 2.31 2.53
N GLY A 316 -22.74 3.30 3.25
CA GLY A 316 -23.24 4.67 3.26
C GLY A 316 -23.27 5.29 1.87
N VAL A 317 -22.21 5.12 1.09
CA VAL A 317 -22.15 5.60 -0.31
C VAL A 317 -23.24 4.94 -1.15
N ALA A 318 -23.41 3.61 -1.07
CA ALA A 318 -24.47 2.93 -1.82
C ALA A 318 -25.85 3.42 -1.40
N LEU A 319 -26.14 3.59 -0.11
CA LEU A 319 -27.38 4.10 0.44
C LEU A 319 -27.66 5.56 0.01
N TYR A 320 -26.64 6.40 -0.05
CA TYR A 320 -26.76 7.77 -0.57
C TYR A 320 -27.26 7.78 -2.03
N TYR A 321 -26.63 6.97 -2.90
CA TYR A 321 -27.08 6.86 -4.30
C TYR A 321 -28.45 6.20 -4.46
N LEU A 322 -28.89 5.42 -3.47
CA LEU A 322 -30.26 4.90 -3.37
C LEU A 322 -31.26 5.88 -2.76
N THR A 323 -30.83 7.12 -2.43
CA THR A 323 -31.64 8.16 -1.76
C THR A 323 -32.16 7.76 -0.37
N ARG A 324 -31.57 6.72 0.25
CA ARG A 324 -31.90 6.25 1.61
C ARG A 324 -31.06 7.02 2.63
N LEU A 325 -31.33 8.34 2.74
CA LEU A 325 -30.47 9.29 3.43
C LEU A 325 -30.30 9.02 4.94
N ASP A 326 -31.34 8.55 5.65
CA ASP A 326 -31.25 8.24 7.10
C ASP A 326 -30.33 7.05 7.38
N GLU A 327 -30.42 6.02 6.53
CA GLU A 327 -29.56 4.86 6.65
C GLU A 327 -28.12 5.19 6.20
N ALA A 328 -27.97 6.04 5.19
CA ALA A 328 -26.65 6.53 4.74
C ALA A 328 -25.94 7.28 5.86
N GLU A 329 -26.63 8.22 6.53
CA GLU A 329 -26.07 8.94 7.67
C GLU A 329 -25.65 8.00 8.79
N THR A 330 -26.51 7.04 9.16
CA THR A 330 -26.19 6.03 10.17
C THR A 330 -24.92 5.25 9.83
N ALA A 331 -24.79 4.83 8.58
CA ALA A 331 -23.61 4.09 8.10
C ALA A 331 -22.34 4.96 8.12
N PHE A 332 -22.43 6.24 7.69
CA PHE A 332 -21.30 7.16 7.74
C PHE A 332 -20.90 7.52 9.17
N LEU A 333 -21.84 7.72 10.10
CA LEU A 333 -21.54 7.96 11.52
C LEU A 333 -20.83 6.75 12.14
N LYS A 334 -21.21 5.53 11.74
CA LYS A 334 -20.47 4.34 12.19
C LYS A 334 -19.06 4.27 11.61
N ALA A 335 -18.87 4.69 10.36
CA ALA A 335 -17.54 4.81 9.77
C ALA A 335 -16.70 5.91 10.47
N GLU A 336 -17.30 7.05 10.83
CA GLU A 336 -16.67 8.16 11.59
C GLU A 336 -16.20 7.68 12.98
N GLU A 337 -17.04 6.92 13.70
CA GLU A 337 -16.69 6.33 15.01
C GLU A 337 -15.42 5.46 14.92
N LEU A 338 -15.28 4.69 13.84
CA LEU A 338 -14.16 3.78 13.62
C LEU A 338 -12.93 4.48 13.02
N GLN A 339 -13.11 5.57 12.28
CA GLN A 339 -12.05 6.31 11.57
C GLN A 339 -12.40 7.80 11.51
N SER A 340 -12.10 8.54 12.57
CA SER A 340 -12.46 9.96 12.70
C SER A 340 -11.60 10.91 11.85
N GLU A 341 -10.44 10.50 11.38
CA GLU A 341 -9.51 11.33 10.58
C GLU A 341 -9.60 11.00 9.08
N ASN A 342 -10.82 11.00 8.51
CA ASN A 342 -11.03 10.68 7.11
C ASN A 342 -11.94 11.70 6.42
N GLY A 343 -11.36 12.57 5.59
CA GLY A 343 -12.08 13.62 4.88
C GLY A 343 -13.25 13.14 4.03
N SER A 344 -13.14 11.95 3.40
CA SER A 344 -14.21 11.39 2.57
C SER A 344 -15.48 11.06 3.37
N ILE A 345 -15.37 10.67 4.65
CA ILE A 345 -16.52 10.39 5.51
C ILE A 345 -17.27 11.70 5.79
N TYR A 346 -16.56 12.75 6.19
CA TYR A 346 -17.14 14.07 6.44
C TYR A 346 -17.72 14.68 5.16
N HIS A 347 -17.08 14.48 4.01
CA HIS A 347 -17.61 14.89 2.72
C HIS A 347 -18.99 14.30 2.45
N PHE A 348 -19.16 12.98 2.58
CA PHE A 348 -20.47 12.34 2.36
C PHE A 348 -21.51 12.69 3.43
N LEU A 349 -21.11 12.89 4.70
CA LEU A 349 -22.01 13.45 5.73
C LEU A 349 -22.48 14.86 5.37
N GLY A 350 -21.60 15.68 4.80
CA GLY A 350 -21.95 16.98 4.24
C GLY A 350 -22.94 16.86 3.09
N MET A 351 -22.72 15.94 2.15
CA MET A 351 -23.63 15.69 1.03
C MET A 351 -25.01 15.20 1.48
N VAL A 352 -25.07 14.32 2.48
CA VAL A 352 -26.36 13.90 3.08
C VAL A 352 -27.08 15.07 3.68
N SER A 353 -26.37 15.98 4.40
CA SER A 353 -26.94 17.20 4.98
C SER A 353 -27.46 18.16 3.89
N LEU A 354 -26.70 18.31 2.79
CA LEU A 354 -27.11 19.09 1.61
C LEU A 354 -28.38 18.53 0.96
N ALA A 355 -28.46 17.22 0.81
CA ALA A 355 -29.63 16.55 0.23
C ALA A 355 -30.90 16.71 1.08
N ARG A 356 -30.74 17.06 2.36
CA ARG A 356 -31.84 17.41 3.30
C ARG A 356 -32.05 18.91 3.47
N ASP A 357 -31.45 19.74 2.63
CA ASP A 357 -31.47 21.21 2.73
C ASP A 357 -30.97 21.79 4.08
N ASN A 358 -30.21 20.99 4.85
CA ASN A 358 -29.56 21.45 6.07
C ASN A 358 -28.21 22.09 5.77
N ASN A 359 -28.23 23.28 5.18
CA ASN A 359 -27.03 23.97 4.70
C ASN A 359 -26.01 24.23 5.82
N LYS A 360 -26.44 24.55 7.04
CA LYS A 360 -25.53 24.80 8.17
C LYS A 360 -24.76 23.54 8.58
N ALA A 361 -25.45 22.40 8.68
CA ALA A 361 -24.78 21.13 8.98
C ALA A 361 -23.86 20.70 7.83
N ALA A 362 -24.29 20.90 6.58
CA ALA A 362 -23.51 20.60 5.41
C ALA A 362 -22.19 21.40 5.39
N GLU A 363 -22.25 22.71 5.60
CA GLU A 363 -21.08 23.59 5.64
C GLU A 363 -20.08 23.14 6.71
N ASN A 364 -20.54 22.88 7.93
CA ASN A 364 -19.67 22.42 9.02
C ASN A 364 -18.96 21.10 8.68
N ARG A 365 -19.69 20.11 8.13
CA ARG A 365 -19.13 18.82 7.75
C ARG A 365 -18.14 18.94 6.58
N LEU A 366 -18.42 19.78 5.58
CA LEU A 366 -17.54 20.02 4.45
C LEU A 366 -16.28 20.80 4.84
N LEU A 367 -16.36 21.74 5.79
CA LEU A 367 -15.19 22.41 6.35
C LEU A 367 -14.28 21.42 7.09
N GLU A 368 -14.83 20.49 7.87
CA GLU A 368 -14.02 19.42 8.48
C GLU A 368 -13.41 18.50 7.41
N ALA A 369 -14.18 18.14 6.37
CA ALA A 369 -13.64 17.38 5.24
C ALA A 369 -12.43 18.07 4.59
N ALA A 370 -12.55 19.39 4.32
CA ALA A 370 -11.50 20.20 3.69
C ALA A 370 -10.25 20.37 4.56
N LYS A 371 -10.38 20.34 5.90
CA LYS A 371 -9.22 20.32 6.81
C LYS A 371 -8.45 19.01 6.77
N LEU A 372 -9.17 17.89 6.59
CA LEU A 372 -8.58 16.55 6.57
C LEU A 372 -8.04 16.16 5.19
N ASP A 373 -8.62 16.70 4.12
CA ASP A 373 -8.21 16.45 2.74
C ASP A 373 -8.44 17.70 1.89
N ASP A 374 -7.47 18.57 1.84
CA ASP A 374 -7.49 19.83 1.08
C ASP A 374 -7.17 19.64 -0.41
N THR A 375 -6.79 18.42 -0.81
CA THR A 375 -6.43 18.07 -2.19
C THR A 375 -7.59 17.53 -3.01
N ASN A 376 -8.75 17.32 -2.40
CA ASN A 376 -9.94 16.81 -3.06
C ASN A 376 -10.83 17.96 -3.57
N GLY A 377 -10.86 18.14 -4.88
CA GLY A 377 -11.63 19.20 -5.54
C GLY A 377 -13.15 19.12 -5.29
N ASP A 378 -13.71 17.89 -5.15
CA ASP A 378 -15.15 17.71 -4.91
C ASP A 378 -15.58 18.26 -3.53
N ILE A 379 -14.71 18.17 -2.53
CA ILE A 379 -14.99 18.76 -1.20
C ILE A 379 -15.14 20.28 -1.33
N TRP A 380 -14.21 20.93 -2.03
CA TRP A 380 -14.23 22.36 -2.25
C TRP A 380 -15.40 22.79 -3.14
N PHE A 381 -15.76 21.98 -4.15
CA PHE A 381 -16.93 22.22 -4.99
C PHE A 381 -18.23 22.21 -4.15
N HIS A 382 -18.48 21.15 -3.36
CA HIS A 382 -19.69 21.06 -2.55
C HIS A 382 -19.74 22.11 -1.43
N LEU A 383 -18.58 22.51 -0.88
CA LEU A 383 -18.51 23.65 0.04
C LEU A 383 -18.94 24.94 -0.65
N GLY A 384 -18.43 25.21 -1.84
CA GLY A 384 -18.86 26.34 -2.67
C GLY A 384 -20.36 26.31 -3.01
N GLU A 385 -20.89 25.09 -3.29
CA GLU A 385 -22.33 24.92 -3.54
C GLU A 385 -23.18 25.32 -2.32
N VAL A 386 -22.79 24.89 -1.11
CA VAL A 386 -23.49 25.31 0.13
C VAL A 386 -23.43 26.81 0.32
N GLN A 387 -22.26 27.42 0.12
CA GLN A 387 -22.06 28.85 0.26
C GLN A 387 -22.85 29.65 -0.78
N MET A 388 -23.01 29.14 -2.00
CA MET A 388 -23.92 29.72 -3.00
C MET A 388 -25.39 29.66 -2.55
N ARG A 389 -25.84 28.53 -1.97
CA ARG A 389 -27.20 28.36 -1.45
C ARG A 389 -27.50 29.30 -0.28
N THR A 390 -26.48 29.65 0.49
CA THR A 390 -26.58 30.59 1.65
C THR A 390 -26.19 32.02 1.29
N GLU A 391 -26.00 32.32 0.00
CA GLU A 391 -25.70 33.65 -0.53
C GLU A 391 -24.33 34.24 -0.06
N GLN A 392 -23.40 33.36 0.40
CA GLN A 392 -22.04 33.74 0.82
C GLN A 392 -21.14 33.79 -0.43
N TRP A 393 -21.34 34.79 -1.30
CA TRP A 393 -20.76 34.79 -2.67
C TRP A 393 -19.24 34.86 -2.70
N GLU A 394 -18.60 35.60 -1.80
CA GLU A 394 -17.14 35.72 -1.70
C GLU A 394 -16.50 34.42 -1.19
N ASP A 395 -17.12 33.75 -0.22
CA ASP A 395 -16.66 32.47 0.28
C ASP A 395 -16.83 31.38 -0.79
N ALA A 396 -17.95 31.43 -1.54
CA ALA A 396 -18.20 30.52 -2.65
C ALA A 396 -17.16 30.73 -3.79
N GLU A 397 -16.78 31.98 -4.11
CA GLU A 397 -15.69 32.27 -5.05
C GLU A 397 -14.41 31.57 -4.60
N ASN A 398 -14.02 31.72 -3.33
CA ASN A 398 -12.79 31.13 -2.79
C ASN A 398 -12.81 29.59 -2.82
N SER A 399 -13.92 28.99 -2.42
CA SER A 399 -14.05 27.52 -2.40
C SER A 399 -14.04 26.93 -3.82
N LEU A 400 -14.80 27.53 -4.74
CA LEU A 400 -14.84 27.08 -6.14
C LEU A 400 -13.52 27.31 -6.88
N LEU A 401 -12.76 28.39 -6.57
CA LEU A 401 -11.42 28.58 -7.13
C LEU A 401 -10.45 27.48 -6.66
N LYS A 402 -10.51 27.06 -5.39
CA LYS A 402 -9.71 25.93 -4.92
C LYS A 402 -10.08 24.63 -5.63
N SER A 403 -11.39 24.37 -5.81
CA SER A 403 -11.83 23.22 -6.62
C SER A 403 -11.27 23.30 -8.05
N TYR A 404 -11.33 24.48 -8.67
CA TYR A 404 -10.82 24.73 -10.01
C TYR A 404 -9.30 24.57 -10.14
N ASP A 405 -8.53 25.00 -9.14
CA ASP A 405 -7.06 24.85 -9.11
C ASP A 405 -6.67 23.37 -9.01
N ILE A 406 -7.49 22.53 -8.36
CA ILE A 406 -7.29 21.08 -8.27
C ILE A 406 -7.72 20.40 -9.58
N ASP A 407 -8.92 20.71 -10.09
CA ASP A 407 -9.43 20.21 -11.37
C ASP A 407 -10.07 21.32 -12.20
N SER A 408 -9.29 21.88 -13.12
CA SER A 408 -9.72 22.95 -14.01
C SER A 408 -10.71 22.53 -15.10
N TYR A 409 -11.04 21.23 -15.17
CA TYR A 409 -11.98 20.66 -16.13
C TYR A 409 -13.27 20.12 -15.48
N ASN A 410 -13.48 20.40 -14.21
CA ASN A 410 -14.74 20.06 -13.54
C ASN A 410 -15.85 20.99 -14.06
N ALA A 411 -16.81 20.46 -14.80
CA ALA A 411 -17.88 21.22 -15.42
C ALA A 411 -18.76 21.94 -14.38
N GLU A 412 -19.08 21.28 -13.28
CA GLU A 412 -19.92 21.83 -12.22
C GLU A 412 -19.23 23.00 -11.52
N THR A 413 -17.93 22.90 -11.26
CA THR A 413 -17.10 24.01 -10.72
C THR A 413 -17.07 25.21 -11.67
N LEU A 414 -16.87 24.98 -12.97
CA LEU A 414 -16.89 26.04 -13.98
C LEU A 414 -18.23 26.75 -14.05
N TYR A 415 -19.34 25.99 -14.01
CA TYR A 415 -20.68 26.53 -13.96
C TYR A 415 -20.90 27.36 -12.70
N GLY A 416 -20.52 26.80 -11.53
CA GLY A 416 -20.60 27.47 -10.24
C GLY A 416 -19.87 28.82 -10.22
N LEU A 417 -18.61 28.86 -10.69
CA LEU A 417 -17.83 30.10 -10.82
C LEU A 417 -18.52 31.11 -11.74
N GLY A 418 -19.06 30.64 -12.87
CA GLY A 418 -19.84 31.50 -13.77
C GLY A 418 -21.03 32.17 -13.07
N GLN A 419 -21.78 31.42 -12.23
CA GLN A 419 -22.91 31.95 -11.47
C GLN A 419 -22.46 32.91 -10.36
N VAL A 420 -21.43 32.55 -9.60
CA VAL A 420 -20.87 33.40 -8.52
C VAL A 420 -20.37 34.71 -9.07
N TYR A 421 -19.60 34.71 -10.15
CA TYR A 421 -19.11 35.94 -10.80
C TYR A 421 -20.25 36.83 -11.32
N LYS A 422 -21.31 36.23 -11.85
CA LYS A 422 -22.52 36.96 -12.23
C LYS A 422 -23.17 37.67 -11.03
N LYS A 423 -23.26 37.01 -9.88
CA LYS A 423 -23.83 37.57 -8.64
C LYS A 423 -22.95 38.67 -8.05
N LEU A 424 -21.63 38.52 -8.16
CA LEU A 424 -20.65 39.55 -7.75
C LEU A 424 -20.51 40.74 -8.75
N GLY A 425 -21.27 40.74 -9.84
CA GLY A 425 -21.22 41.79 -10.85
C GLY A 425 -19.98 41.74 -11.79
N LYS A 426 -19.17 40.69 -11.75
CA LYS A 426 -17.95 40.48 -12.52
C LYS A 426 -18.29 39.78 -13.84
N LEU A 427 -19.03 40.45 -14.74
CA LEU A 427 -19.67 39.83 -15.93
C LEU A 427 -18.67 39.21 -16.90
N ASP A 428 -17.52 39.84 -17.14
CA ASP A 428 -16.51 39.31 -18.08
C ASP A 428 -15.99 37.97 -17.62
N ARG A 429 -15.67 37.82 -16.32
CA ARG A 429 -15.26 36.54 -15.73
C ARG A 429 -16.39 35.49 -15.77
N SER A 430 -17.61 35.94 -15.52
CA SER A 430 -18.78 35.04 -15.62
C SER A 430 -18.87 34.42 -17.01
N LEU A 431 -18.76 35.22 -18.05
CA LEU A 431 -18.82 34.78 -19.45
C LEU A 431 -17.66 33.83 -19.80
N GLU A 432 -16.45 34.12 -19.32
CA GLU A 432 -15.27 33.27 -19.53
C GLU A 432 -15.51 31.85 -18.95
N TYR A 433 -15.92 31.74 -17.70
CA TYR A 433 -16.16 30.43 -17.07
C TYR A 433 -17.35 29.69 -17.67
N LEU A 434 -18.44 30.37 -18.04
CA LEU A 434 -19.59 29.74 -18.73
C LEU A 434 -19.25 29.28 -20.15
N TYR A 435 -18.33 29.95 -20.84
CA TYR A 435 -17.84 29.48 -22.14
C TYR A 435 -17.06 28.16 -21.96
N ARG A 436 -16.11 28.16 -21.03
CA ARG A 436 -15.32 26.95 -20.71
C ARG A 436 -16.20 25.80 -20.22
N PHE A 437 -17.23 26.09 -19.43
CA PHE A 437 -18.22 25.09 -19.02
C PHE A 437 -18.83 24.38 -20.22
N LYS A 438 -19.28 25.13 -21.25
CA LYS A 438 -19.87 24.54 -22.46
C LYS A 438 -18.90 23.64 -23.21
N GLU A 439 -17.65 24.05 -23.34
CA GLU A 439 -16.63 23.23 -23.99
C GLU A 439 -16.39 21.91 -23.25
N VAL A 440 -16.30 21.97 -21.93
CA VAL A 440 -16.10 20.79 -21.08
C VAL A 440 -17.36 19.90 -21.09
N GLU A 441 -18.57 20.45 -20.99
CA GLU A 441 -19.82 19.70 -21.05
C GLU A 441 -19.99 18.93 -22.38
N GLU A 442 -19.63 19.57 -23.51
CA GLU A 442 -19.67 18.92 -24.80
C GLU A 442 -18.65 17.77 -24.90
N PHE A 443 -17.46 17.98 -24.39
CA PHE A 443 -16.42 16.96 -24.31
C PHE A 443 -16.88 15.77 -23.46
N GLU A 444 -17.41 16.00 -22.28
CA GLU A 444 -17.90 14.96 -21.37
C GLU A 444 -19.05 14.15 -21.99
N ARG A 445 -19.99 14.80 -22.61
CA ARG A 445 -21.09 14.15 -23.33
C ARG A 445 -20.60 13.22 -24.43
N ASN A 446 -19.61 13.67 -25.21
CA ASN A 446 -19.02 12.88 -26.29
C ASN A 446 -18.23 11.67 -25.74
N THR A 447 -17.43 11.87 -24.67
CA THR A 447 -16.65 10.80 -24.03
C THR A 447 -17.56 9.78 -23.36
N GLU A 448 -18.62 10.20 -22.67
CA GLU A 448 -19.60 9.31 -22.04
C GLU A 448 -20.32 8.43 -23.09
N SER A 449 -20.77 9.05 -24.18
CA SER A 449 -21.40 8.33 -25.30
C SER A 449 -20.48 7.26 -25.87
N LEU A 450 -19.20 7.58 -26.11
CA LEU A 450 -18.21 6.62 -26.58
C LEU A 450 -17.93 5.52 -25.56
N ASN A 451 -17.78 5.87 -24.29
CA ASN A 451 -17.56 4.88 -23.21
C ASN A 451 -18.75 3.92 -23.06
N LYS A 452 -19.98 4.41 -23.15
CA LYS A 452 -21.19 3.57 -23.14
C LYS A 452 -21.18 2.58 -24.32
N ARG A 453 -20.82 3.03 -25.51
CA ARG A 453 -20.71 2.17 -26.70
C ARG A 453 -19.57 1.16 -26.59
N ILE A 454 -18.41 1.53 -26.01
CA ILE A 454 -17.29 0.63 -25.74
C ILE A 454 -17.71 -0.49 -24.77
N ARG A 455 -18.49 -0.16 -23.72
CA ARG A 455 -19.02 -1.17 -22.79
C ARG A 455 -19.93 -2.19 -23.49
N LEU A 456 -20.74 -1.76 -24.43
CA LEU A 456 -21.60 -2.63 -25.24
C LEU A 456 -20.80 -3.45 -26.27
N HIS A 457 -19.74 -2.90 -26.80
CA HIS A 457 -18.88 -3.50 -27.83
C HIS A 457 -17.40 -3.49 -27.41
N PRO A 458 -17.03 -4.33 -26.44
CA PRO A 458 -15.72 -4.24 -25.77
C PRO A 458 -14.52 -4.59 -26.66
N ASN A 459 -14.74 -5.14 -27.85
CA ASN A 459 -13.69 -5.44 -28.82
C ASN A 459 -13.63 -4.45 -29.99
N ASP A 460 -14.47 -3.41 -29.99
CA ASP A 460 -14.47 -2.41 -31.06
C ASP A 460 -13.27 -1.47 -30.96
N ILE A 461 -12.34 -1.62 -31.87
CA ILE A 461 -11.13 -0.82 -32.01
C ILE A 461 -11.46 0.61 -32.41
N THR A 462 -12.44 0.79 -33.33
CA THR A 462 -12.78 2.11 -33.90
C THR A 462 -13.31 3.06 -32.82
N LEU A 463 -14.14 2.56 -31.92
CA LEU A 463 -14.65 3.37 -30.80
C LEU A 463 -13.52 3.83 -29.86
N ARG A 464 -12.54 2.96 -29.60
CA ARG A 464 -11.39 3.33 -28.77
C ARG A 464 -10.48 4.35 -29.44
N LEU A 465 -10.23 4.19 -30.74
CA LEU A 465 -9.45 5.18 -31.50
C LEU A 465 -10.14 6.56 -31.49
N ARG A 466 -11.46 6.59 -31.67
CA ARG A 466 -12.23 7.85 -31.59
C ARG A 466 -12.14 8.48 -30.20
N LEU A 467 -12.27 7.65 -29.14
CA LEU A 467 -12.15 8.14 -27.76
C LEU A 467 -10.73 8.67 -27.48
N ALA A 468 -9.70 7.96 -27.96
CA ALA A 468 -8.31 8.41 -27.81
C ALA A 468 -8.05 9.73 -28.54
N THR A 469 -8.54 9.86 -29.78
CA THR A 469 -8.43 11.12 -30.56
C THR A 469 -9.11 12.27 -29.82
N LEU A 470 -10.31 12.05 -29.26
CA LEU A 470 -11.01 13.09 -28.49
C LEU A 470 -10.21 13.57 -27.28
N TYR A 471 -9.49 12.68 -26.59
CA TYR A 471 -8.57 13.05 -25.52
C TYR A 471 -7.31 13.77 -26.04
N GLU A 472 -6.76 13.32 -27.19
CA GLU A 472 -5.61 13.97 -27.84
C GLU A 472 -5.93 15.41 -28.26
N ASP A 473 -7.11 15.66 -28.82
CA ASP A 473 -7.58 16.99 -29.27
C ASP A 473 -7.70 17.97 -28.10
N GLN A 474 -7.95 17.48 -26.88
CA GLN A 474 -7.98 18.25 -25.65
C GLN A 474 -6.62 18.27 -24.91
N ASN A 475 -5.53 17.83 -25.55
CA ASN A 475 -4.20 17.70 -24.97
C ASN A 475 -4.14 16.85 -23.70
N ARG A 476 -5.12 15.94 -23.48
CA ARG A 476 -5.21 15.00 -22.37
C ARG A 476 -4.51 13.68 -22.71
N VAL A 477 -3.24 13.76 -23.01
CA VAL A 477 -2.43 12.63 -23.51
C VAL A 477 -2.33 11.50 -22.50
N ASP A 478 -2.32 11.82 -21.20
CA ASP A 478 -2.35 10.86 -20.09
C ASP A 478 -3.59 9.97 -20.10
N GLN A 479 -4.73 10.49 -20.58
CA GLN A 479 -5.99 9.76 -20.72
C GLN A 479 -6.10 9.04 -22.08
N ALA A 480 -5.51 9.59 -23.14
CA ALA A 480 -5.45 8.96 -24.46
C ALA A 480 -4.60 7.67 -24.47
N VAL A 481 -3.42 7.70 -23.82
CA VAL A 481 -2.46 6.58 -23.80
C VAL A 481 -3.06 5.24 -23.34
N PRO A 482 -3.82 5.15 -22.24
CA PRO A 482 -4.46 3.91 -21.82
C PRO A 482 -5.45 3.36 -22.85
N ILE A 483 -6.22 4.24 -23.50
CA ILE A 483 -7.20 3.84 -24.51
C ILE A 483 -6.50 3.31 -25.77
N LEU A 484 -5.42 3.99 -26.20
CA LEU A 484 -4.58 3.50 -27.30
C LEU A 484 -3.94 2.15 -26.98
N ARG A 485 -3.47 1.92 -25.73
CA ARG A 485 -2.94 0.62 -25.31
C ARG A 485 -4.00 -0.48 -25.40
N GLN A 486 -5.25 -0.19 -25.05
CA GLN A 486 -6.34 -1.14 -25.20
C GLN A 486 -6.63 -1.42 -26.68
N ALA A 487 -6.65 -0.40 -27.54
CA ALA A 487 -6.84 -0.58 -28.97
C ALA A 487 -5.70 -1.38 -29.62
N ALA A 488 -4.45 -1.12 -29.25
CA ALA A 488 -3.28 -1.88 -29.69
C ALA A 488 -3.35 -3.35 -29.22
N TYR A 489 -3.80 -3.58 -27.99
CA TYR A 489 -4.02 -4.95 -27.48
C TYR A 489 -5.04 -5.73 -28.31
N LEU A 490 -6.05 -5.05 -28.85
CA LEU A 490 -7.04 -5.64 -29.74
C LEU A 490 -6.54 -5.79 -31.21
N GLY A 491 -5.28 -5.42 -31.49
CA GLY A 491 -4.64 -5.60 -32.79
C GLY A 491 -4.63 -4.33 -33.67
N SER A 492 -4.84 -3.14 -33.11
CA SER A 492 -4.77 -1.89 -33.88
C SER A 492 -3.33 -1.44 -34.13
N ILE A 493 -2.88 -1.55 -35.39
CA ILE A 493 -1.58 -1.02 -35.84
C ILE A 493 -1.54 0.53 -35.73
N GLU A 494 -2.67 1.19 -35.99
CA GLU A 494 -2.78 2.66 -35.83
C GLU A 494 -2.50 3.08 -34.38
N ALA A 495 -3.11 2.39 -33.42
CA ALA A 495 -2.90 2.68 -31.99
C ALA A 495 -1.43 2.41 -31.57
N GLU A 496 -0.79 1.35 -32.08
CA GLU A 496 0.62 1.07 -31.83
C GLU A 496 1.52 2.20 -32.32
N ASN A 497 1.28 2.70 -33.54
CA ASN A 497 2.03 3.80 -34.14
C ASN A 497 1.84 5.12 -33.36
N LYS A 498 0.59 5.45 -32.99
CA LYS A 498 0.28 6.62 -32.17
C LYS A 498 0.97 6.53 -30.80
N LEU A 499 0.90 5.38 -30.12
CA LEU A 499 1.59 5.15 -28.85
C LEU A 499 3.10 5.35 -28.94
N LYS A 500 3.72 4.81 -30.00
CA LYS A 500 5.16 4.98 -30.24
C LYS A 500 5.52 6.45 -30.35
N THR A 501 4.79 7.22 -31.16
CA THR A 501 5.00 8.65 -31.35
C THR A 501 4.82 9.44 -30.07
N ILE A 502 3.78 9.14 -29.28
CA ILE A 502 3.52 9.81 -28.00
C ILE A 502 4.62 9.51 -26.98
N LEU A 503 5.00 8.23 -26.85
CA LEU A 503 6.01 7.80 -25.90
C LEU A 503 7.43 8.30 -26.25
N GLU A 504 7.72 8.51 -27.53
CA GLU A 504 8.97 9.16 -27.99
C GLU A 504 9.03 10.65 -27.61
N LYS A 505 7.88 11.35 -27.61
CA LYS A 505 7.80 12.77 -27.21
C LYS A 505 7.86 12.99 -25.69
N ILE A 506 7.46 11.99 -24.89
CA ILE A 506 7.42 12.07 -23.42
C ILE A 506 8.73 11.54 -22.79
N ARG A 507 9.62 10.91 -23.57
CA ARG A 507 10.95 10.54 -23.08
C ARG A 507 11.77 11.80 -22.82
N PRO A 508 12.30 11.97 -21.56
CA PRO A 508 13.20 13.07 -21.24
C PRO A 508 14.53 12.94 -22.00
#